data_e423bd1e5eb96a10ebfaaeabbe8c13b5
#
_entry.id   e423bd1e5eb96a10ebfaaeabbe8c13b5
#
_cell.length_a   1.000
_cell.length_b   1.000
_cell.length_c   1.000
_cell.angle_alpha   90.00
_cell.angle_beta   90.00
_cell.angle_gamma   90.00
#
_symmetry.space_group_name_H-M   'P 1'
#
loop_
_entity.id
_entity.type
_entity.pdbx_description
1 polymer ?
#
loop_
_entity_poly.entity_id
_entity_poly.type
_entity_poly.pdbx_seq_one_letter_code
_entity_poly.pdbx_strand_id
1 'polypeptide(L)'
;MILLDGKKVSSELIDNYKKIIEEENLSIKFAIIWVGDNPASSIYVNNKIKKCESVGIDVTLYHLSDNTKEEELLKLIDDLNNDSSINGILVQSPIGNIKDESKIFNRIDESKDIDGFSKSSIGNLVLGTPKFVSCTPLGIMKLLDYYKIDVSGKHVVIINRSNIVGKPLFQLLINRDATVTMCHSKTTNLS
;
A
#
# COMPACT_ATOMS: atom_id res chain seq x y z
N MET A 1 6.97 -30.03 -1.82
CA MET A 1 6.69 -28.77 -1.08
C MET A 1 7.28 -27.62 -1.87
N ILE A 2 6.51 -26.58 -2.17
CA ILE A 2 6.98 -25.38 -2.88
C ILE A 2 7.19 -24.30 -1.82
N LEU A 3 8.39 -23.72 -1.76
CA LEU A 3 8.68 -22.55 -0.93
C LEU A 3 8.33 -21.30 -1.72
N LEU A 4 7.46 -20.47 -1.18
CA LEU A 4 7.12 -19.15 -1.75
C LEU A 4 8.15 -18.13 -1.26
N ASP A 5 9.25 -17.99 -2.02
CA ASP A 5 10.35 -17.08 -1.67
C ASP A 5 10.05 -15.63 -2.09
N GLY A 6 9.53 -14.86 -1.14
CA GLY A 6 9.20 -13.45 -1.36
C GLY A 6 10.42 -12.54 -1.62
N LYS A 7 11.62 -12.91 -1.12
CA LYS A 7 12.83 -12.13 -1.40
C LYS A 7 13.23 -12.23 -2.86
N LYS A 8 13.20 -13.45 -3.41
CA LYS A 8 13.48 -13.69 -4.82
C LYS A 8 12.50 -12.93 -5.71
N VAL A 9 11.20 -13.08 -5.47
CA VAL A 9 10.16 -12.39 -6.26
C VAL A 9 10.29 -10.87 -6.16
N SER A 10 10.53 -10.34 -4.95
CA SER A 10 10.74 -8.90 -4.76
C SER A 10 11.95 -8.38 -5.52
N SER A 11 13.08 -9.12 -5.53
CA SER A 11 14.28 -8.71 -6.27
C SER A 11 14.01 -8.62 -7.77
N GLU A 12 13.41 -9.66 -8.34
CA GLU A 12 13.10 -9.70 -9.78
C GLU A 12 12.10 -8.59 -10.19
N LEU A 13 11.10 -8.29 -9.33
CA LEU A 13 10.17 -7.18 -9.59
C LEU A 13 10.87 -5.82 -9.54
N ILE A 14 11.78 -5.62 -8.59
CA ILE A 14 12.56 -4.37 -8.48
C ILE A 14 13.42 -4.18 -9.72
N ASP A 15 14.13 -5.20 -10.16
CA ASP A 15 14.97 -5.15 -11.36
C ASP A 15 14.13 -4.83 -12.61
N ASN A 16 12.94 -5.43 -12.72
CA ASN A 16 12.03 -5.14 -13.82
C ASN A 16 11.49 -3.70 -13.80
N TYR A 17 11.08 -3.19 -12.62
CA TYR A 17 10.60 -1.80 -12.52
C TYR A 17 11.70 -0.79 -12.82
N LYS A 18 12.92 -1.04 -12.33
CA LYS A 18 14.08 -0.21 -12.66
C LYS A 18 14.28 -0.13 -14.18
N LYS A 19 14.26 -1.28 -14.86
CA LYS A 19 14.40 -1.35 -16.31
C LYS A 19 13.28 -0.56 -17.04
N ILE A 20 12.02 -0.69 -16.62
CA ILE A 20 10.90 0.05 -17.21
C ILE A 20 11.11 1.57 -17.05
N ILE A 21 11.47 2.02 -15.84
CA ILE A 21 11.69 3.44 -15.55
C ILE A 21 12.82 4.01 -16.42
N GLU A 22 13.92 3.25 -16.58
CA GLU A 22 15.05 3.65 -17.41
C GLU A 22 14.69 3.65 -18.90
N GLU A 23 14.07 2.59 -19.43
CA GLU A 23 13.74 2.44 -20.85
C GLU A 23 12.69 3.45 -21.33
N GLU A 24 11.68 3.73 -20.49
CA GLU A 24 10.62 4.68 -20.79
C GLU A 24 10.97 6.13 -20.37
N ASN A 25 12.15 6.35 -19.80
CA ASN A 25 12.64 7.64 -19.29
C ASN A 25 11.60 8.32 -18.38
N LEU A 26 11.03 7.56 -17.45
CA LEU A 26 9.99 8.05 -16.55
C LEU A 26 10.59 8.90 -15.43
N SER A 27 10.01 10.07 -15.19
CA SER A 27 10.30 10.91 -14.03
C SER A 27 9.19 10.73 -13.01
N ILE A 28 9.45 9.96 -11.95
CA ILE A 28 8.46 9.62 -10.92
C ILE A 28 8.94 10.20 -9.60
N LYS A 29 8.05 10.91 -8.91
CA LYS A 29 8.32 11.51 -7.61
C LYS A 29 7.22 11.21 -6.59
N PHE A 30 7.61 10.68 -5.42
CA PHE A 30 6.71 10.41 -4.30
C PHE A 30 6.94 11.36 -3.15
N ALA A 31 5.85 11.75 -2.49
CA ALA A 31 5.86 12.39 -1.19
C ALA A 31 5.56 11.35 -0.10
N ILE A 32 6.48 11.18 0.85
CA ILE A 32 6.25 10.37 2.04
C ILE A 32 6.09 11.31 3.23
N ILE A 33 4.95 11.23 3.91
CA ILE A 33 4.67 12.00 5.12
C ILE A 33 4.81 11.07 6.33
N TRP A 34 5.63 11.47 7.28
CA TRP A 34 5.84 10.76 8.53
C TRP A 34 5.69 11.72 9.70
N VAL A 35 4.78 11.42 10.62
CA VAL A 35 4.47 12.25 11.79
C VAL A 35 4.98 11.55 13.04
N GLY A 36 5.80 12.26 13.83
CA GLY A 36 6.40 11.75 15.04
C GLY A 36 7.69 10.94 14.85
N ASP A 37 8.16 10.36 15.94
CA ASP A 37 9.48 9.71 16.02
C ASP A 37 9.39 8.23 16.39
N ASN A 38 8.30 7.54 15.98
CA ASN A 38 8.15 6.12 16.25
C ASN A 38 9.29 5.32 15.59
N PRO A 39 10.11 4.57 16.38
CA PRO A 39 11.28 3.86 15.83
C PRO A 39 10.95 2.80 14.79
N ALA A 40 9.79 2.13 14.92
CA ALA A 40 9.35 1.15 13.94
C ALA A 40 8.99 1.85 12.61
N SER A 41 8.28 2.98 12.68
CA SER A 41 7.96 3.79 11.49
C SER A 41 9.22 4.29 10.78
N SER A 42 10.24 4.71 11.53
CA SER A 42 11.53 5.14 10.97
C SER A 42 12.17 4.06 10.10
N ILE A 43 12.20 2.81 10.56
CA ILE A 43 12.75 1.69 9.80
C ILE A 43 11.96 1.47 8.50
N TYR A 44 10.62 1.50 8.56
CA TYR A 44 9.76 1.31 7.38
C TYR A 44 9.91 2.44 6.37
N VAL A 45 9.90 3.70 6.83
CA VAL A 45 10.08 4.89 5.98
C VAL A 45 11.44 4.84 5.27
N ASN A 46 12.52 4.62 6.01
CA ASN A 46 13.87 4.54 5.44
C ASN A 46 14.00 3.40 4.42
N ASN A 47 13.38 2.25 4.68
CA ASN A 47 13.38 1.13 3.73
C ASN A 47 12.58 1.46 2.47
N LYS A 48 11.42 2.13 2.60
CA LYS A 48 10.61 2.58 1.45
C LYS A 48 11.42 3.56 0.58
N ILE A 49 12.04 4.57 1.19
CA ILE A 49 12.88 5.56 0.47
C ILE A 49 13.98 4.84 -0.32
N LYS A 50 14.81 4.02 0.37
CA LYS A 50 15.90 3.29 -0.28
C LYS A 50 15.42 2.41 -1.44
N LYS A 51 14.27 1.79 -1.31
CA LYS A 51 13.71 0.95 -2.38
C LYS A 51 13.22 1.79 -3.56
N CYS A 52 12.52 2.89 -3.32
CA CYS A 52 12.12 3.82 -4.37
C CYS A 52 13.33 4.37 -5.14
N GLU A 53 14.32 4.89 -4.41
CA GLU A 53 15.55 5.43 -5.02
C GLU A 53 16.33 4.38 -5.82
N SER A 54 16.33 3.12 -5.34
CA SER A 54 17.04 2.03 -6.04
C SER A 54 16.47 1.69 -7.41
N VAL A 55 15.24 2.10 -7.69
CA VAL A 55 14.56 1.90 -8.98
C VAL A 55 14.43 3.20 -9.80
N GLY A 56 14.97 4.32 -9.31
CA GLY A 56 14.90 5.60 -10.02
C GLY A 56 13.67 6.45 -9.71
N ILE A 57 12.97 6.17 -8.57
CA ILE A 57 11.87 7.00 -8.09
C ILE A 57 12.41 8.00 -7.07
N ASP A 58 12.22 9.30 -7.34
CA ASP A 58 12.55 10.36 -6.40
C ASP A 58 11.60 10.37 -5.21
N VAL A 59 12.12 10.58 -3.99
CA VAL A 59 11.31 10.65 -2.78
C VAL A 59 11.59 11.93 -2.02
N THR A 60 10.53 12.67 -1.72
CA THR A 60 10.58 13.78 -0.76
C THR A 60 9.96 13.32 0.56
N LEU A 61 10.76 13.33 1.63
CA LEU A 61 10.29 13.01 2.98
C LEU A 61 9.83 14.28 3.69
N TYR A 62 8.59 14.28 4.14
CA TYR A 62 8.00 15.29 5.04
C TYR A 62 7.93 14.69 6.45
N HIS A 63 8.99 14.90 7.23
CA HIS A 63 9.05 14.44 8.62
C HIS A 63 8.51 15.55 9.52
N LEU A 64 7.37 15.31 10.15
CA LEU A 64 6.62 16.25 10.95
C LEU A 64 6.67 15.87 12.43
N SER A 65 6.57 16.89 13.30
CA SER A 65 6.52 16.68 14.75
C SER A 65 5.26 15.91 15.19
N ASP A 66 5.36 15.15 16.29
CA ASP A 66 4.20 14.53 16.96
C ASP A 66 3.09 15.52 17.32
N ASN A 67 3.44 16.79 17.51
CA ASN A 67 2.50 17.87 17.83
C ASN A 67 1.84 18.50 16.61
N THR A 68 2.11 18.00 15.40
CA THR A 68 1.48 18.47 14.17
C THR A 68 -0.03 18.31 14.26
N LYS A 69 -0.75 19.40 14.02
CA LYS A 69 -2.22 19.39 14.04
C LYS A 69 -2.80 18.78 12.79
N GLU A 70 -4.02 18.22 12.93
CA GLU A 70 -4.74 17.61 11.80
C GLU A 70 -4.89 18.60 10.64
N GLU A 71 -5.20 19.88 10.92
CA GLU A 71 -5.38 20.90 9.90
C GLU A 71 -4.08 21.20 9.12
N GLU A 72 -2.94 21.20 9.79
CA GLU A 72 -1.63 21.40 9.15
C GLU A 72 -1.30 20.25 8.20
N LEU A 73 -1.58 19.02 8.64
CA LEU A 73 -1.37 17.82 7.83
C LEU A 73 -2.32 17.79 6.62
N LEU A 74 -3.59 18.12 6.81
CA LEU A 74 -4.58 18.21 5.72
C LEU A 74 -4.17 19.25 4.69
N LYS A 75 -3.67 20.41 5.15
CA LYS A 75 -3.15 21.44 4.25
C LYS A 75 -1.96 20.96 3.44
N LEU A 76 -0.99 20.29 4.08
CA LEU A 76 0.15 19.71 3.37
C LEU A 76 -0.32 18.72 2.28
N ILE A 77 -1.30 17.88 2.60
CA ILE A 77 -1.85 16.94 1.61
C ILE A 77 -2.52 17.70 0.46
N ASP A 78 -3.25 18.78 0.72
CA ASP A 78 -3.85 19.61 -0.33
C ASP A 78 -2.77 20.23 -1.23
N ASP A 79 -1.70 20.75 -0.65
CA ASP A 79 -0.59 21.31 -1.42
C ASP A 79 0.06 20.22 -2.32
N LEU A 80 0.26 19.02 -1.79
CA LEU A 80 0.81 17.88 -2.54
C LEU A 80 -0.17 17.32 -3.60
N ASN A 81 -1.47 17.33 -3.33
CA ASN A 81 -2.48 16.95 -4.32
C ASN A 81 -2.44 17.90 -5.53
N ASN A 82 -2.21 19.19 -5.30
CA ASN A 82 -2.15 20.22 -6.35
C ASN A 82 -0.77 20.32 -7.03
N ASP A 83 0.27 19.70 -6.49
CA ASP A 83 1.60 19.69 -7.10
C ASP A 83 1.68 18.64 -8.21
N SER A 84 1.70 19.09 -9.46
CA SER A 84 1.78 18.21 -10.63
C SER A 84 3.09 17.43 -10.74
N SER A 85 4.14 17.85 -10.02
CA SER A 85 5.42 17.12 -9.97
C SER A 85 5.37 15.89 -9.07
N ILE A 86 4.37 15.78 -8.18
CA ILE A 86 4.18 14.65 -7.27
C ILE A 86 3.23 13.62 -7.90
N ASN A 87 3.73 12.42 -8.12
CA ASN A 87 2.96 11.31 -8.71
C ASN A 87 2.26 10.42 -7.68
N GLY A 88 2.73 10.44 -6.43
CA GLY A 88 2.13 9.63 -5.37
C GLY A 88 2.39 10.20 -3.97
N ILE A 89 1.41 10.02 -3.08
CA ILE A 89 1.45 10.47 -1.69
C ILE A 89 1.27 9.24 -0.80
N LEU A 90 2.15 9.11 0.19
CA LEU A 90 2.10 8.08 1.22
C LEU A 90 2.15 8.73 2.59
N VAL A 91 1.20 8.40 3.46
CA VAL A 91 1.23 8.83 4.87
C VAL A 91 1.51 7.62 5.75
N GLN A 92 2.65 7.63 6.42
CA GLN A 92 3.06 6.50 7.25
C GLN A 92 2.23 6.42 8.53
N SER A 93 1.49 5.33 8.70
CA SER A 93 0.78 5.00 9.94
C SER A 93 1.74 4.31 10.95
N PRO A 94 1.60 4.55 12.27
CA PRO A 94 0.63 5.46 12.90
C PRO A 94 0.99 6.94 12.68
N ILE A 95 -0.06 7.81 12.65
CA ILE A 95 0.10 9.23 12.34
C ILE A 95 0.16 10.03 13.65
N GLY A 96 1.30 10.02 14.33
CA GLY A 96 1.50 10.77 15.56
C GLY A 96 0.33 10.62 16.55
N ASN A 97 -0.24 11.73 17.02
CA ASN A 97 -1.38 11.76 17.95
C ASN A 97 -2.76 11.79 17.27
N ILE A 98 -2.84 11.62 15.94
CA ILE A 98 -4.11 11.66 15.20
C ILE A 98 -4.88 10.36 15.42
N LYS A 99 -6.07 10.47 16.02
CA LYS A 99 -6.89 9.31 16.38
C LYS A 99 -7.67 8.74 15.19
N ASP A 100 -8.13 9.58 14.29
CA ASP A 100 -8.88 9.17 13.10
C ASP A 100 -8.04 9.38 11.83
N GLU A 101 -7.16 8.43 11.57
CA GLU A 101 -6.32 8.44 10.38
C GLU A 101 -7.13 8.38 9.07
N SER A 102 -8.39 7.94 9.14
CA SER A 102 -9.23 7.82 7.96
C SER A 102 -9.51 9.16 7.27
N LYS A 103 -9.57 10.25 8.03
CA LYS A 103 -9.71 11.60 7.47
C LYS A 103 -8.49 11.99 6.62
N ILE A 104 -7.31 11.60 7.10
CA ILE A 104 -6.04 11.88 6.44
C ILE A 104 -5.94 11.11 5.13
N PHE A 105 -6.16 9.79 5.17
CA PHE A 105 -6.13 8.97 3.97
C PHE A 105 -7.18 9.39 2.93
N ASN A 106 -8.39 9.78 3.38
CA ASN A 106 -9.45 10.25 2.49
C ASN A 106 -9.21 11.65 1.90
N ARG A 107 -8.19 12.39 2.38
CA ARG A 107 -7.83 13.70 1.81
C ARG A 107 -6.89 13.55 0.61
N ILE A 108 -6.17 12.43 0.52
CA ILE A 108 -5.28 12.16 -0.61
C ILE A 108 -6.12 11.99 -1.88
N ASP A 109 -5.74 12.68 -2.96
CA ASP A 109 -6.35 12.48 -4.26
C ASP A 109 -6.21 11.02 -4.70
N GLU A 110 -7.29 10.43 -5.20
CA GLU A 110 -7.32 9.03 -5.64
C GLU A 110 -6.23 8.72 -6.68
N SER A 111 -5.87 9.72 -7.49
CA SER A 111 -4.82 9.58 -8.48
C SER A 111 -3.41 9.51 -7.90
N LYS A 112 -3.26 9.83 -6.62
CA LYS A 112 -1.99 9.87 -5.89
C LYS A 112 -1.96 8.97 -4.63
N ASP A 113 -3.06 8.27 -4.31
CA ASP A 113 -3.17 7.39 -3.14
C ASP A 113 -2.43 6.05 -3.38
N ILE A 114 -1.10 6.08 -3.36
CA ILE A 114 -0.27 4.92 -3.71
C ILE A 114 -0.32 3.77 -2.69
N ASP A 115 -0.81 4.02 -1.47
CA ASP A 115 -1.07 2.95 -0.48
C ASP A 115 -2.48 2.35 -0.64
N GLY A 116 -3.40 3.00 -1.39
CA GLY A 116 -4.75 2.51 -1.64
C GLY A 116 -5.61 2.44 -0.37
N PHE A 117 -5.45 3.39 0.57
CA PHE A 117 -6.15 3.38 1.86
C PHE A 117 -7.39 4.28 1.89
N SER A 118 -7.56 5.14 0.91
CA SER A 118 -8.74 6.01 0.83
C SER A 118 -10.01 5.19 0.56
N LYS A 119 -11.16 5.78 0.91
CA LYS A 119 -12.47 5.17 0.62
C LYS A 119 -12.68 4.96 -0.88
N SER A 120 -12.20 5.88 -1.72
CA SER A 120 -12.26 5.77 -3.17
C SER A 120 -11.46 4.58 -3.66
N SER A 121 -10.20 4.42 -3.23
CA SER A 121 -9.35 3.29 -3.62
C SER A 121 -9.94 1.96 -3.20
N ILE A 122 -10.46 1.86 -1.96
CA ILE A 122 -11.14 0.66 -1.47
C ILE A 122 -12.44 0.40 -2.24
N GLY A 123 -13.23 1.43 -2.52
CA GLY A 123 -14.47 1.31 -3.30
C GLY A 123 -14.20 0.80 -4.72
N ASN A 124 -13.21 1.35 -5.40
CA ASN A 124 -12.82 0.91 -6.74
C ASN A 124 -12.28 -0.52 -6.74
N LEU A 125 -11.56 -0.93 -5.68
CA LEU A 125 -11.14 -2.32 -5.54
C LEU A 125 -12.34 -3.27 -5.44
N VAL A 126 -13.37 -2.90 -4.67
CA VAL A 126 -14.61 -3.69 -4.56
C VAL A 126 -15.32 -3.79 -5.91
N LEU A 127 -15.34 -2.72 -6.68
CA LEU A 127 -15.98 -2.67 -8.02
C LEU A 127 -15.12 -3.34 -9.11
N GLY A 128 -13.92 -3.83 -8.79
CA GLY A 128 -13.03 -4.48 -9.76
C GLY A 128 -12.26 -3.53 -10.66
N THR A 129 -12.23 -2.24 -10.34
CA THR A 129 -11.55 -1.17 -11.12
C THR A 129 -10.53 -0.40 -10.28
N PRO A 130 -9.64 -1.07 -9.52
CA PRO A 130 -8.71 -0.37 -8.66
C PRO A 130 -7.64 0.37 -9.46
N LYS A 131 -7.35 1.62 -9.08
CA LYS A 131 -6.20 2.36 -9.58
C LYS A 131 -4.96 1.99 -8.76
N PHE A 132 -5.09 2.05 -7.46
CA PHE A 132 -4.08 1.61 -6.51
C PHE A 132 -4.66 0.57 -5.55
N VAL A 133 -3.81 -0.34 -5.10
CA VAL A 133 -4.16 -1.40 -4.15
C VAL A 133 -3.10 -1.43 -3.06
N SER A 134 -3.51 -1.64 -1.83
CA SER A 134 -2.56 -1.70 -0.72
C SER A 134 -1.47 -2.75 -0.96
N CYS A 135 -0.23 -2.38 -0.61
CA CYS A 135 0.98 -3.09 -1.05
C CYS A 135 1.04 -4.55 -0.55
N THR A 136 0.64 -4.83 0.69
CA THR A 136 0.73 -6.20 1.25
C THR A 136 -0.21 -7.18 0.53
N PRO A 137 -1.50 -6.89 0.35
CA PRO A 137 -2.39 -7.75 -0.45
C PRO A 137 -1.92 -7.92 -1.89
N LEU A 138 -1.48 -6.83 -2.52
CA LEU A 138 -0.95 -6.89 -3.89
C LEU A 138 0.30 -7.78 -3.97
N GLY A 139 1.20 -7.67 -2.99
CA GLY A 139 2.39 -8.51 -2.89
C GLY A 139 2.07 -10.00 -2.75
N ILE A 140 1.02 -10.34 -1.97
CA ILE A 140 0.53 -11.71 -1.87
C ILE A 140 0.05 -12.21 -3.23
N MET A 141 -0.76 -11.41 -3.96
CA MET A 141 -1.24 -11.80 -5.29
C MET A 141 -0.08 -11.96 -6.29
N LYS A 142 0.89 -11.05 -6.28
CA LYS A 142 2.11 -11.17 -7.11
C LYS A 142 2.91 -12.44 -6.81
N LEU A 143 2.98 -12.83 -5.53
CA LEU A 143 3.64 -14.06 -5.11
C LEU A 143 2.91 -15.29 -5.65
N LEU A 144 1.58 -15.33 -5.55
CA LEU A 144 0.76 -16.41 -6.11
C LEU A 144 0.93 -16.51 -7.64
N ASP A 145 0.90 -15.36 -8.33
CA ASP A 145 1.10 -15.30 -9.78
C ASP A 145 2.47 -15.83 -10.21
N TYR A 146 3.53 -15.40 -9.50
CA TYR A 146 4.90 -15.83 -9.79
C TYR A 146 5.06 -17.34 -9.71
N TYR A 147 4.46 -17.97 -8.70
CA TYR A 147 4.49 -19.41 -8.49
C TYR A 147 3.38 -20.16 -9.24
N LYS A 148 2.62 -19.45 -10.09
CA LYS A 148 1.52 -20.03 -10.91
C LYS A 148 0.47 -20.75 -10.07
N ILE A 149 0.19 -20.22 -8.89
CA ILE A 149 -0.86 -20.73 -8.01
C ILE A 149 -2.18 -20.08 -8.42
N ASP A 150 -2.99 -20.82 -9.16
CA ASP A 150 -4.33 -20.39 -9.56
C ASP A 150 -5.29 -20.51 -8.38
N VAL A 151 -6.03 -19.42 -8.12
CA VAL A 151 -7.03 -19.32 -7.05
C VAL A 151 -8.46 -19.47 -7.55
N SER A 152 -8.67 -19.45 -8.86
CA SER A 152 -10.00 -19.57 -9.47
C SER A 152 -10.65 -20.89 -9.07
N GLY A 153 -11.89 -20.83 -8.58
CA GLY A 153 -12.63 -21.98 -8.06
C GLY A 153 -12.10 -22.58 -6.75
N LYS A 154 -11.06 -21.99 -6.15
CA LYS A 154 -10.49 -22.50 -4.88
C LYS A 154 -11.17 -21.86 -3.67
N HIS A 155 -11.21 -22.60 -2.57
CA HIS A 155 -11.60 -22.07 -1.28
C HIS A 155 -10.36 -21.56 -0.54
N VAL A 156 -10.35 -20.26 -0.27
CA VAL A 156 -9.25 -19.58 0.43
C VAL A 156 -9.72 -19.09 1.79
N VAL A 157 -8.92 -19.34 2.82
CA VAL A 157 -9.19 -18.84 4.18
C VAL A 157 -8.19 -17.75 4.53
N ILE A 158 -8.70 -16.58 4.91
CA ILE A 158 -7.91 -15.43 5.37
C ILE A 158 -8.10 -15.28 6.88
N ILE A 159 -7.01 -15.33 7.65
CA ILE A 159 -7.04 -15.06 9.11
C ILE A 159 -6.57 -13.63 9.35
N ASN A 160 -7.36 -12.67 8.90
CA ASN A 160 -7.15 -11.23 9.05
C ASN A 160 -8.40 -10.48 8.62
N ARG A 161 -8.75 -9.36 9.27
CA ARG A 161 -9.87 -8.48 8.86
C ARG A 161 -9.52 -7.00 8.86
N SER A 162 -8.23 -6.66 8.82
CA SER A 162 -7.81 -5.27 8.79
C SER A 162 -8.26 -4.58 7.49
N ASN A 163 -8.44 -3.26 7.55
CA ASN A 163 -8.81 -2.47 6.37
C ASN A 163 -7.68 -2.38 5.34
N ILE A 164 -6.44 -2.56 5.78
CA ILE A 164 -5.24 -2.40 4.94
C ILE A 164 -4.66 -3.70 4.39
N VAL A 165 -5.08 -4.87 4.93
CA VAL A 165 -4.59 -6.19 4.47
C VAL A 165 -5.73 -7.15 4.20
N GLY A 166 -6.47 -7.56 5.25
CA GLY A 166 -7.44 -8.66 5.14
C GLY A 166 -8.58 -8.36 4.19
N LYS A 167 -9.21 -7.20 4.31
CA LYS A 167 -10.32 -6.81 3.43
C LYS A 167 -9.89 -6.58 1.98
N PRO A 168 -8.78 -5.87 1.68
CA PRO A 168 -8.30 -5.77 0.32
C PRO A 168 -7.90 -7.12 -0.29
N LEU A 169 -7.25 -8.00 0.48
CA LEU A 169 -6.90 -9.35 0.00
C LEU A 169 -8.15 -10.18 -0.31
N PHE A 170 -9.16 -10.12 0.57
CA PHE A 170 -10.45 -10.76 0.34
C PHE A 170 -11.03 -10.34 -1.01
N GLN A 171 -11.04 -9.04 -1.30
CA GLN A 171 -11.59 -8.52 -2.54
C GLN A 171 -10.77 -8.91 -3.77
N LEU A 172 -9.43 -8.87 -3.68
CA LEU A 172 -8.55 -9.31 -4.76
C LEU A 172 -8.77 -10.78 -5.13
N LEU A 173 -8.98 -11.63 -4.13
CA LEU A 173 -9.22 -13.06 -4.34
C LEU A 173 -10.61 -13.31 -4.96
N ILE A 174 -11.66 -12.60 -4.50
CA ILE A 174 -13.00 -12.67 -5.12
C ILE A 174 -12.96 -12.21 -6.56
N ASN A 175 -12.27 -11.12 -6.85
CA ASN A 175 -12.13 -10.61 -8.21
C ASN A 175 -11.34 -11.58 -9.14
N ARG A 176 -10.77 -12.66 -8.58
CA ARG A 176 -10.15 -13.78 -9.30
C ARG A 176 -10.92 -15.09 -9.15
N ASP A 177 -12.23 -15.01 -8.92
CA ASP A 177 -13.15 -16.15 -8.85
C ASP A 177 -12.85 -17.16 -7.72
N ALA A 178 -12.16 -16.74 -6.64
CA ALA A 178 -11.99 -17.56 -5.46
C ALA A 178 -13.23 -17.51 -4.55
N THR A 179 -13.52 -18.62 -3.86
CA THR A 179 -14.43 -18.62 -2.70
C THR A 179 -13.63 -18.28 -1.46
N VAL A 180 -13.99 -17.22 -0.72
CA VAL A 180 -13.16 -16.72 0.38
C VAL A 180 -13.90 -16.74 1.71
N THR A 181 -13.28 -17.33 2.72
CA THR A 181 -13.72 -17.23 4.13
C THR A 181 -12.78 -16.32 4.89
N MET A 182 -13.33 -15.29 5.55
CA MET A 182 -12.55 -14.37 6.38
C MET A 182 -12.73 -14.72 7.87
N CYS A 183 -11.63 -15.07 8.53
CA CYS A 183 -11.56 -15.36 9.96
C CYS A 183 -10.83 -14.24 10.71
N HIS A 184 -11.15 -14.08 11.97
CA HIS A 184 -10.60 -13.02 12.82
C HIS A 184 -10.62 -13.40 14.30
N SER A 185 -10.13 -12.52 15.18
CA SER A 185 -10.02 -12.73 16.62
C SER A 185 -11.32 -13.09 17.36
N LYS A 186 -12.48 -12.99 16.71
CA LYS A 186 -13.78 -13.40 17.27
C LYS A 186 -14.36 -14.64 16.59
N THR A 187 -13.63 -15.22 15.64
CA THR A 187 -14.03 -16.48 15.00
C THR A 187 -13.85 -17.62 16.00
N THR A 188 -14.89 -18.41 16.16
CA THR A 188 -14.87 -19.62 17.00
C THR A 188 -14.46 -20.83 16.16
N ASN A 189 -13.88 -21.83 16.79
CA ASN A 189 -13.47 -23.09 16.14
C ASN A 189 -12.55 -22.86 14.92
N LEU A 190 -11.49 -22.07 15.13
CA LEU A 190 -10.53 -21.76 14.07
C LEU A 190 -9.51 -22.90 13.82
N SER A 191 -9.42 -23.85 14.73
CA SER A 191 -8.55 -25.05 14.66
C SER A 191 -9.30 -26.27 14.19
#